data_f1e6ad83bd1b7b0c5be5009de961c4bb
#
_entry.id   f1e6ad83bd1b7b0c5be5009de961c4bb
#
_cell.length_a   1.000
_cell.length_b   1.000
_cell.length_c   1.000
_cell.angle_alpha   90.00
_cell.angle_beta   90.00
_cell.angle_gamma   90.00
#
_symmetry.space_group_name_H-M   'P 1'
#
loop_
_entity.id
_entity.type
_entity.pdbx_description
1 polymer ?
#
loop_
_entity_poly.entity_id
_entity_poly.type
_entity_poly.pdbx_seq_one_letter_code
_entity_poly.pdbx_strand_id
1 'polypeptide(L)'
;MSQIADYNVANASGAAVRSDINNIFLAVASANSGTSEPSTMYPFMIWVDTTNDLVKLRNGANDAWLTLPYSMTASNTVDINGGTVDGTTIGSSSASTIVGTTVVANTSLNIASDGATVTGIK
;
A
#
# COMPACT_ATOMS: atom_id res chain seq x y z
N MET A 1 -5.07 -8.18 -16.03
CA MET A 1 -5.85 -8.54 -14.83
C MET A 1 -6.04 -10.03 -14.84
N SER A 2 -5.75 -10.70 -13.74
CA SER A 2 -5.88 -12.14 -13.66
C SER A 2 -6.29 -12.56 -12.26
N GLN A 3 -7.53 -12.96 -12.15
CA GLN A 3 -8.11 -13.58 -10.97
C GLN A 3 -8.74 -14.90 -11.39
N ILE A 4 -8.80 -15.84 -10.49
CA ILE A 4 -9.50 -17.12 -10.66
C ILE A 4 -10.58 -17.29 -9.60
N ALA A 5 -11.58 -18.13 -9.90
CA ALA A 5 -12.67 -18.41 -8.98
C ALA A 5 -12.22 -19.23 -7.76
N ASP A 6 -11.25 -20.12 -7.95
CA ASP A 6 -10.63 -20.91 -6.89
C ASP A 6 -9.21 -21.33 -7.26
N TYR A 7 -8.47 -21.88 -6.30
CA TYR A 7 -7.10 -22.39 -6.46
C TYR A 7 -7.05 -23.93 -6.47
N ASN A 8 -8.15 -24.56 -6.83
CA ASN A 8 -8.26 -26.01 -6.87
C ASN A 8 -8.22 -26.51 -8.32
N VAL A 9 -7.28 -27.40 -8.61
CA VAL A 9 -7.16 -28.03 -9.93
C VAL A 9 -8.04 -29.28 -9.95
N ALA A 10 -9.14 -29.21 -10.69
CA ALA A 10 -10.05 -30.35 -10.83
C ALA A 10 -9.42 -31.48 -11.67
N ASN A 11 -9.76 -32.72 -11.35
CA ASN A 11 -9.38 -33.88 -12.19
C ASN A 11 -10.17 -33.84 -13.50
N ALA A 12 -9.47 -33.63 -14.60
CA ALA A 12 -10.06 -33.43 -15.92
C ALA A 12 -9.11 -33.92 -17.04
N SER A 13 -9.43 -33.62 -18.29
CA SER A 13 -8.52 -33.93 -19.42
C SER A 13 -7.19 -33.17 -19.25
N GLY A 14 -6.11 -33.72 -19.77
CA GLY A 14 -4.78 -33.07 -19.66
C GLY A 14 -4.72 -31.63 -20.22
N ALA A 15 -5.55 -31.29 -21.19
CA ALA A 15 -5.66 -29.95 -21.73
C ALA A 15 -6.36 -29.02 -20.71
N ALA A 16 -7.43 -29.47 -20.07
CA ALA A 16 -8.17 -28.70 -19.08
C ALA A 16 -7.34 -28.48 -17.82
N VAL A 17 -6.69 -29.52 -17.29
CA VAL A 17 -5.77 -29.43 -16.14
C VAL A 17 -4.66 -28.41 -16.40
N ARG A 18 -4.03 -28.46 -17.59
CA ARG A 18 -2.96 -27.50 -17.95
C ARG A 18 -3.48 -26.08 -18.04
N SER A 19 -4.68 -25.87 -18.59
CA SER A 19 -5.31 -24.55 -18.64
C SER A 19 -5.57 -24.00 -17.24
N ASP A 20 -6.07 -24.82 -16.35
CA ASP A 20 -6.39 -24.47 -14.96
C ASP A 20 -5.13 -24.07 -14.18
N ILE A 21 -4.07 -24.88 -14.28
CA ILE A 21 -2.76 -24.58 -13.69
C ILE A 21 -2.20 -23.25 -14.23
N ASN A 22 -2.28 -23.02 -15.54
CA ASN A 22 -1.78 -21.77 -16.14
C ASN A 22 -2.56 -20.54 -15.64
N ASN A 23 -3.87 -20.66 -15.46
CA ASN A 23 -4.70 -19.59 -14.90
C ASN A 23 -4.35 -19.28 -13.44
N ILE A 24 -4.10 -20.34 -12.64
CA ILE A 24 -3.62 -20.19 -11.26
C ILE A 24 -2.27 -19.44 -11.23
N PHE A 25 -1.31 -19.88 -12.03
CA PHE A 25 0.00 -19.20 -12.10
C PHE A 25 -0.12 -17.75 -12.56
N LEU A 26 -0.99 -17.47 -13.51
CA LEU A 26 -1.21 -16.11 -13.97
C LEU A 26 -1.83 -15.22 -12.89
N ALA A 27 -2.79 -15.73 -12.11
CA ALA A 27 -3.37 -15.03 -10.97
C ALA A 27 -2.32 -14.74 -9.90
N VAL A 28 -1.52 -15.73 -9.54
CA VAL A 28 -0.43 -15.57 -8.56
C VAL A 28 0.63 -14.58 -9.08
N ALA A 29 1.08 -14.73 -10.32
CA ALA A 29 2.10 -13.86 -10.93
C ALA A 29 1.64 -12.39 -11.05
N SER A 30 0.34 -12.15 -11.21
CA SER A 30 -0.23 -10.80 -11.26
C SER A 30 -0.71 -10.29 -9.89
N ALA A 31 -0.37 -10.99 -8.80
CA ALA A 31 -0.84 -10.70 -7.44
C ALA A 31 -2.38 -10.53 -7.39
N ASN A 32 -3.10 -11.44 -8.07
CA ASN A 32 -4.57 -11.44 -8.15
C ASN A 32 -5.17 -10.11 -8.61
N SER A 33 -4.49 -9.40 -9.51
CA SER A 33 -4.91 -8.07 -9.94
C SER A 33 -6.31 -8.07 -10.56
N GLY A 34 -7.13 -7.12 -10.17
CA GLY A 34 -8.49 -6.97 -10.67
C GLY A 34 -9.18 -5.71 -10.20
N THR A 35 -10.29 -5.39 -10.84
CA THR A 35 -11.12 -4.21 -10.52
C THR A 35 -12.02 -4.43 -9.30
N SER A 36 -12.18 -5.66 -8.86
CA SER A 36 -12.88 -6.07 -7.64
C SER A 36 -12.03 -7.04 -6.85
N GLU A 37 -12.38 -7.28 -5.61
CA GLU A 37 -11.70 -8.28 -4.79
C GLU A 37 -11.83 -9.69 -5.38
N PRO A 38 -10.82 -10.58 -5.19
CA PRO A 38 -10.91 -11.97 -5.58
C PRO A 38 -12.11 -12.66 -4.93
N SER A 39 -12.81 -13.51 -5.69
CA SER A 39 -13.98 -14.25 -5.19
C SER A 39 -13.62 -15.29 -4.13
N THR A 40 -12.39 -15.81 -4.18
CA THR A 40 -11.84 -16.73 -3.18
C THR A 40 -10.62 -16.08 -2.53
N MET A 41 -10.64 -15.99 -1.22
CA MET A 41 -9.63 -15.27 -0.43
C MET A 41 -8.98 -16.20 0.58
N TYR A 42 -7.68 -16.04 0.73
CA TYR A 42 -6.88 -16.75 1.74
C TYR A 42 -6.17 -15.74 2.65
N PRO A 43 -5.91 -16.10 3.91
CA PRO A 43 -5.07 -15.27 4.79
C PRO A 43 -3.75 -14.92 4.11
N PHE A 44 -3.31 -13.66 4.27
CA PHE A 44 -2.06 -13.15 3.70
C PHE A 44 -2.00 -13.09 2.17
N MET A 45 -3.11 -13.28 1.49
CA MET A 45 -3.21 -13.11 0.04
C MET A 45 -2.98 -11.65 -0.35
N ILE A 46 -2.25 -11.43 -1.43
CA ILE A 46 -2.07 -10.09 -2.02
C ILE A 46 -3.10 -9.88 -3.12
N TRP A 47 -3.70 -8.71 -3.15
CA TRP A 47 -4.56 -8.23 -4.22
C TRP A 47 -4.11 -6.84 -4.69
N VAL A 48 -3.91 -6.71 -5.99
CA VAL A 48 -3.69 -5.42 -6.64
C VAL A 48 -5.04 -4.91 -7.15
N ASP A 49 -5.59 -3.93 -6.46
CA ASP A 49 -6.83 -3.24 -6.83
C ASP A 49 -6.53 -2.25 -7.96
N THR A 50 -6.86 -2.64 -9.18
CA THR A 50 -6.57 -1.83 -10.38
C THR A 50 -7.56 -0.70 -10.63
N THR A 51 -8.63 -0.60 -9.85
CA THR A 51 -9.57 0.54 -9.89
C THR A 51 -9.02 1.72 -9.10
N ASN A 52 -8.39 1.45 -7.96
CA ASN A 52 -7.91 2.45 -7.03
C ASN A 52 -6.39 2.60 -7.01
N ASP A 53 -5.66 1.82 -7.82
CA ASP A 53 -4.19 1.75 -7.86
C ASP A 53 -3.56 1.45 -6.49
N LEU A 54 -4.13 0.47 -5.78
CA LEU A 54 -3.74 0.10 -4.42
C LEU A 54 -3.24 -1.34 -4.35
N VAL A 55 -2.24 -1.57 -3.52
CA VAL A 55 -1.83 -2.92 -3.11
C VAL A 55 -2.47 -3.22 -1.75
N LYS A 56 -3.16 -4.35 -1.68
CA LYS A 56 -3.87 -4.80 -0.48
C LYS A 56 -3.38 -6.17 -0.03
N LEU A 57 -3.31 -6.35 1.28
CA LEU A 57 -2.95 -7.61 1.94
C LEU A 57 -4.15 -8.12 2.75
N ARG A 58 -4.53 -9.37 2.56
CA ARG A 58 -5.55 -10.00 3.39
C ARG A 58 -5.00 -10.24 4.80
N ASN A 59 -5.76 -9.91 5.84
CA ASN A 59 -5.32 -10.14 7.21
C ASN A 59 -5.32 -11.63 7.60
N GLY A 60 -4.70 -11.97 8.72
CA GLY A 60 -4.60 -13.35 9.19
C GLY A 60 -5.95 -13.98 9.59
N ALA A 61 -6.93 -13.16 9.99
CA ALA A 61 -8.29 -13.63 10.30
C ALA A 61 -9.13 -13.90 9.04
N ASN A 62 -8.66 -13.50 7.86
CA ASN A 62 -9.33 -13.61 6.57
C ASN A 62 -10.69 -12.88 6.50
N ASP A 63 -10.83 -11.77 7.20
CA ASP A 63 -12.06 -10.97 7.26
C ASP A 63 -11.91 -9.52 6.75
N ALA A 64 -10.66 -9.04 6.55
CA ALA A 64 -10.42 -7.68 6.10
C ALA A 64 -9.21 -7.56 5.14
N TRP A 65 -9.24 -6.54 4.27
CA TRP A 65 -8.11 -6.10 3.45
C TRP A 65 -7.41 -4.93 4.11
N LEU A 66 -6.11 -5.07 4.33
CA LEU A 66 -5.22 -4.01 4.77
C LEU A 66 -4.63 -3.32 3.54
N THR A 67 -4.87 -2.04 3.37
CA THR A 67 -4.24 -1.27 2.30
C THR A 67 -2.81 -0.95 2.67
N LEU A 68 -1.86 -1.29 1.81
CA LEU A 68 -0.47 -0.88 1.98
C LEU A 68 -0.34 0.62 1.68
N PRO A 69 0.42 1.38 2.48
CA PRO A 69 0.48 2.85 2.38
C PRO A 69 1.35 3.33 1.20
N TYR A 70 1.36 2.59 0.09
CA TYR A 70 2.11 2.93 -1.11
C TYR A 70 1.16 3.09 -2.30
N SER A 71 1.22 4.24 -2.95
CA SER A 71 0.55 4.47 -4.23
C SER A 71 1.33 3.78 -5.35
N MET A 72 0.63 3.12 -6.27
CA MET A 72 1.23 2.57 -7.51
C MET A 72 1.36 3.63 -8.62
N THR A 73 0.93 4.86 -8.38
CA THR A 73 1.14 5.96 -9.32
C THR A 73 2.60 6.41 -9.33
N ALA A 74 3.09 6.93 -10.46
CA ALA A 74 4.48 7.32 -10.67
C ALA A 74 5.02 8.42 -9.72
N SER A 75 4.16 9.01 -8.93
CA SER A 75 4.48 9.99 -7.89
C SER A 75 4.63 9.27 -6.55
N ASN A 76 5.79 8.80 -6.21
CA ASN A 76 6.13 8.08 -4.96
C ASN A 76 5.66 8.82 -3.68
N THR A 77 4.37 9.07 -3.58
CA THR A 77 3.76 9.74 -2.43
C THR A 77 3.38 8.67 -1.40
N VAL A 78 3.94 8.78 -0.22
CA VAL A 78 3.49 8.00 0.94
C VAL A 78 2.46 8.83 1.68
N ASP A 79 1.21 8.39 1.69
CA ASP A 79 0.12 9.02 2.44
C ASP A 79 -0.08 8.25 3.76
N ILE A 80 0.30 8.89 4.87
CA ILE A 80 0.15 8.32 6.21
C ILE A 80 -1.07 8.98 6.86
N ASN A 81 -2.24 8.34 6.71
CA ASN A 81 -3.53 8.84 7.20
C ASN A 81 -3.77 8.58 8.70
N GLY A 82 -2.75 8.25 9.45
CA GLY A 82 -2.83 8.04 10.89
C GLY A 82 -1.58 7.34 11.43
N GLY A 83 -1.42 7.34 12.72
CA GLY A 83 -0.26 6.74 13.38
C GLY A 83 0.84 7.75 13.72
N THR A 84 2.00 7.21 14.08
CA THR A 84 3.18 8.00 14.51
C THR A 84 4.33 7.73 13.55
N VAL A 85 5.06 8.76 13.18
CA VAL A 85 6.37 8.64 12.54
C VAL A 85 7.42 8.81 13.63
N ASP A 86 8.01 7.71 14.07
CA ASP A 86 8.93 7.68 15.21
C ASP A 86 10.37 7.38 14.76
N GLY A 87 11.34 8.03 15.38
CA GLY A 87 12.77 7.83 15.11
C GLY A 87 13.24 8.19 13.69
N THR A 88 12.47 8.94 12.94
CA THR A 88 12.73 9.25 11.53
C THR A 88 13.16 10.70 11.32
N THR A 89 14.22 10.90 10.53
CA THR A 89 14.60 12.23 10.06
C THR A 89 13.74 12.64 8.86
N ILE A 90 12.99 13.74 8.99
CA ILE A 90 12.14 14.25 7.91
C ILE A 90 12.93 15.29 7.11
N GLY A 91 13.11 15.03 5.81
CA GLY A 91 13.79 15.96 4.90
C GLY A 91 15.32 15.97 5.01
N SER A 92 15.97 14.82 5.28
CA SER A 92 17.42 14.78 5.48
C SER A 92 18.26 15.13 4.24
N SER A 93 17.74 14.91 3.04
CA SER A 93 18.45 15.21 1.79
C SER A 93 17.86 16.39 1.01
N SER A 94 16.58 16.62 1.15
CA SER A 94 15.86 17.77 0.55
C SER A 94 14.78 18.18 1.51
N ALA A 95 14.98 19.34 2.14
CA ALA A 95 13.98 19.91 3.03
C ALA A 95 12.73 20.31 2.23
N SER A 96 11.57 19.98 2.73
CA SER A 96 10.28 20.39 2.18
C SER A 96 9.46 21.14 3.24
N THR A 97 8.35 21.70 2.84
CA THR A 97 7.45 22.40 3.74
C THR A 97 6.74 21.39 4.65
N ILE A 98 6.80 21.61 5.96
CA ILE A 98 5.98 20.91 6.94
C ILE A 98 4.78 21.80 7.25
N VAL A 99 3.59 21.38 6.81
CA VAL A 99 2.34 22.08 7.12
C VAL A 99 1.61 21.32 8.21
N GLY A 100 1.47 21.93 9.37
CA GLY A 100 0.78 21.32 10.52
C GLY A 100 -0.07 22.36 11.25
N THR A 101 -1.17 21.93 11.85
CA THR A 101 -1.98 22.77 12.74
C THR A 101 -1.25 23.08 14.04
N THR A 102 -0.42 22.15 14.50
CA THR A 102 0.40 22.32 15.71
C THR A 102 1.71 21.59 15.55
N VAL A 103 2.83 22.25 15.81
CA VAL A 103 4.15 21.64 15.93
C VAL A 103 4.58 21.79 17.39
N VAL A 104 4.70 20.68 18.11
CA VAL A 104 5.16 20.67 19.51
C VAL A 104 6.57 20.10 19.57
N ALA A 105 7.52 20.89 20.05
CA ALA A 105 8.87 20.45 20.34
C ALA A 105 9.03 20.29 21.85
N ASN A 106 9.19 19.05 22.33
CA ASN A 106 9.33 18.77 23.78
C ASN A 106 10.67 19.24 24.38
N THR A 107 11.69 19.41 23.53
CA THR A 107 13.03 19.79 24.01
C THR A 107 13.47 21.12 23.41
N SER A 108 13.51 21.22 22.10
CA SER A 108 13.87 22.47 21.41
C SER A 108 13.35 22.47 19.98
N LEU A 109 12.90 23.64 19.53
CA LEU A 109 12.68 23.92 18.12
C LEU A 109 13.79 24.88 17.67
N ASN A 110 14.74 24.35 16.89
CA ASN A 110 15.82 25.18 16.34
C ASN A 110 15.39 25.65 14.95
N ILE A 111 15.14 26.95 14.84
CA ILE A 111 14.85 27.59 13.55
C ILE A 111 16.15 28.28 13.10
N ALA A 112 16.84 27.62 12.15
CA ALA A 112 18.05 28.22 11.57
C ALA A 112 17.69 29.51 10.84
N SER A 113 18.42 30.56 11.12
CA SER A 113 18.13 31.93 10.64
C SER A 113 18.67 32.21 9.25
N ASP A 114 18.47 31.27 8.32
CA ASP A 114 18.82 31.45 6.91
C ASP A 114 17.63 32.09 6.16
N GLY A 115 17.40 33.36 6.43
CA GLY A 115 16.27 34.11 5.84
C GLY A 115 14.88 33.75 6.38
N ALA A 116 14.81 33.00 7.48
CA ALA A 116 13.54 32.57 8.05
C ALA A 116 12.77 33.78 8.63
N THR A 117 11.54 33.97 8.17
CA THR A 117 10.60 34.90 8.79
C THR A 117 9.79 34.17 9.85
N VAL A 118 10.02 34.47 11.10
CA VAL A 118 9.18 33.98 12.21
C VAL A 118 8.12 35.01 12.48
N THR A 119 6.87 34.73 12.11
CA THR A 119 5.76 35.66 12.28
C THR A 119 4.86 35.16 13.41
N GLY A 120 4.50 36.01 14.34
CA GLY A 120 3.46 35.76 15.34
C GLY A 120 3.88 34.98 16.59
N ILE A 121 5.16 35.02 16.99
CA ILE A 121 5.55 34.64 18.35
C ILE A 121 4.98 35.66 19.33
N LYS A 122 4.10 35.23 20.22
CA LYS A 122 3.58 36.01 21.34
C LYS A 122 4.13 35.46 22.65
#